data_a8ab6ece148e191a96bb82a41a22b787
#
_entry.id   a8ab6ece148e191a96bb82a41a22b787
#
_cell.length_a   1.000
_cell.length_b   1.000
_cell.length_c   1.000
_cell.angle_alpha   90.00
_cell.angle_beta   90.00
_cell.angle_gamma   90.00
#
_symmetry.space_group_name_H-M   'P 1'
#
loop_
_entity.id
_entity.type
_entity.pdbx_description
1 polymer ?
#
loop_
_entity_poly.entity_id
_entity_poly.type
_entity_poly.pdbx_seq_one_letter_code
_entity_poly.pdbx_strand_id
1 'polypeptide(L)'
;MCCGAETRLDGAQGIFDQVPGGAVMTIPDDDCVHIRDPLGRLWKRRFEGNEIRMAWARAKSVKQTSAPQDFAFKNCLQAAASISESGYPQSIIKGLDVGVVYIAERHHIRCGNWPEYMAWKLPPGGAGNRFGIDMLCALDMGAGFFVVQANNPYFRIHVDNTGIDFNVDNFTDDEIAAMVNDNYILRLEAMVNAPDFDMHAGNYPGTVLYSTGKSDYSAVTAHWPDLVQVLPSIQNVGDVVFNIKSCGRDFYLVNTGAGLGHWNSIWSQNNRTYGLISRCYDLKMTFEDYVPHTETSGGLIFSECGTLSLSDILTGAGGIGHLCFWDCPNVTIGKHISICGAPTYAQSNPDLYALEVCNSNLFISGVHAQNSGRFMRAGFNSRITFAHATAWYISKFFLGTNNLNLLKYRGQRVNVVGDPVMLYINDGFLQQLNTPARGWPAEPTIELDETIGAGWEIYLNTENNDNHSGYDAEEEEKLALVAVKTTAAGTLNIGKRCKLEGNTTNYVIRLASKEQLGTVETRKTNFCRIRYTDDGSQSSFSLREAAHPLNGTVVGNGSTYQYPYRRPGRYFVSLTIPSSGGSCSVSKNGMPVFQTNVPGTHGILVDLKFQEQVLFTTTGGSGVTLTNPQWRFGLEA
;
A
#
# COMPACT_ATOMS: atom_id res chain seq x y z
N MET A 1 48.59 7.17 35.59
CA MET A 1 48.42 8.52 36.17
C MET A 1 47.02 8.97 35.91
N CYS A 2 46.24 9.32 36.90
CA CYS A 2 44.94 9.93 36.67
C CYS A 2 45.18 11.40 36.36
N CYS A 3 45.09 11.80 35.09
CA CYS A 3 45.00 13.20 34.74
C CYS A 3 43.54 13.60 34.90
N GLY A 4 43.27 14.45 35.85
CA GLY A 4 41.93 14.93 36.08
C GLY A 4 41.46 14.67 37.48
N ALA A 5 42.19 15.17 38.42
CA ALA A 5 41.76 15.31 39.80
C ALA A 5 40.65 16.38 39.99
N GLU A 6 40.21 17.02 38.94
CA GLU A 6 39.02 17.85 38.99
C GLU A 6 37.81 16.95 38.81
N THR A 7 36.99 16.90 39.80
CA THR A 7 35.66 16.30 39.76
C THR A 7 34.81 17.04 38.73
N ARG A 8 34.91 16.63 37.46
CA ARG A 8 33.99 17.12 36.41
C ARG A 8 32.71 16.37 36.52
N LEU A 9 31.67 17.05 36.90
CA LEU A 9 30.30 16.52 36.96
C LEU A 9 29.69 16.33 35.57
N ASP A 10 30.47 16.54 34.50
CA ASP A 10 30.00 16.57 33.12
C ASP A 10 30.24 15.27 32.33
N GLY A 11 30.69 14.20 32.96
CA GLY A 11 30.95 12.92 32.29
C GLY A 11 32.28 12.85 31.51
N ALA A 12 33.06 13.93 31.45
CA ALA A 12 34.37 13.98 30.75
C ALA A 12 35.51 13.29 31.51
N GLN A 13 35.24 12.75 32.69
CA GLN A 13 36.22 12.04 33.52
C GLN A 13 36.77 10.80 32.82
N GLY A 14 38.02 10.46 33.06
CA GLY A 14 38.60 9.23 32.53
C GLY A 14 40.00 8.94 33.03
N ILE A 15 40.49 7.74 32.77
CA ILE A 15 41.89 7.36 32.95
C ILE A 15 42.61 7.52 31.63
N PHE A 16 43.75 8.10 31.66
CA PHE A 16 44.55 8.39 30.45
C PHE A 16 45.94 7.80 30.57
N ASP A 17 46.44 7.26 29.49
CA ASP A 17 47.82 6.79 29.37
C ASP A 17 48.61 7.80 28.51
N GLN A 18 49.84 8.09 28.90
CA GLN A 18 50.71 8.95 28.10
C GLN A 18 51.12 8.23 26.82
N VAL A 19 50.92 8.87 25.66
CA VAL A 19 51.37 8.35 24.37
C VAL A 19 52.89 8.55 24.24
N PRO A 20 53.67 7.50 23.88
CA PRO A 20 55.11 7.62 23.68
C PRO A 20 55.48 8.69 22.66
N GLY A 21 56.59 9.41 22.90
CA GLY A 21 56.98 10.62 22.17
C GLY A 21 57.13 10.50 20.65
N GLY A 22 57.34 9.30 20.08
CA GLY A 22 57.44 9.12 18.63
C GLY A 22 56.13 9.21 17.85
N ALA A 23 54.97 9.04 18.51
CA ALA A 23 53.64 9.10 17.89
C ALA A 23 52.97 10.48 18.03
N VAL A 24 53.58 11.40 18.72
CA VAL A 24 52.94 12.66 19.17
C VAL A 24 52.70 13.66 18.03
N MET A 25 53.43 13.57 16.91
CA MET A 25 53.34 14.58 15.85
C MET A 25 52.17 14.35 14.86
N THR A 26 51.64 13.14 14.77
CA THR A 26 50.63 12.76 13.78
C THR A 26 49.22 12.59 14.36
N ILE A 27 49.09 12.47 15.68
CA ILE A 27 47.80 12.29 16.33
C ILE A 27 47.25 13.66 16.75
N PRO A 28 46.07 14.07 16.26
CA PRO A 28 45.46 15.32 16.65
C PRO A 28 45.01 15.30 18.11
N ASP A 29 44.99 16.48 18.73
CA ASP A 29 44.24 16.68 19.96
C ASP A 29 42.75 16.77 19.59
N ASP A 30 42.00 15.79 19.99
CA ASP A 30 40.56 15.71 19.67
C ASP A 30 39.68 16.10 20.89
N ASP A 31 40.32 16.52 21.98
CA ASP A 31 39.69 16.92 23.25
C ASP A 31 38.65 15.89 23.78
N CYS A 32 38.78 14.64 23.34
CA CYS A 32 37.88 13.54 23.63
C CYS A 32 38.61 12.27 24.05
N VAL A 33 39.30 11.64 23.12
CA VAL A 33 40.13 10.42 23.34
C VAL A 33 41.60 10.79 23.48
N HIS A 34 42.09 11.75 22.70
CA HIS A 34 43.46 12.26 22.77
C HIS A 34 43.47 13.70 23.26
N ILE A 35 44.16 13.93 24.36
CA ILE A 35 44.22 15.25 25.00
C ILE A 35 45.66 15.64 25.14
N ARG A 36 46.01 16.89 24.75
CA ARG A 36 47.31 17.50 25.03
C ARG A 36 47.26 18.27 26.33
N ASP A 37 48.27 18.03 27.16
CA ASP A 37 48.45 18.86 28.34
C ASP A 37 49.18 20.19 28.00
N PRO A 38 49.25 21.16 28.94
CA PRO A 38 49.94 22.41 28.72
C PRO A 38 51.44 22.29 28.38
N LEU A 39 52.02 21.13 28.62
CA LEU A 39 53.40 20.81 28.26
C LEU A 39 53.54 20.18 26.88
N GLY A 40 52.46 20.07 26.13
CA GLY A 40 52.41 19.48 24.79
C GLY A 40 52.43 17.96 24.76
N ARG A 41 52.37 17.28 25.91
CA ARG A 41 52.35 15.82 25.99
C ARG A 41 50.98 15.31 25.62
N LEU A 42 50.93 14.27 24.77
CA LEU A 42 49.68 13.62 24.34
C LEU A 42 49.31 12.52 25.31
N TRP A 43 48.04 12.48 25.69
CA TRP A 43 47.43 11.50 26.56
C TRP A 43 46.26 10.86 25.83
N LYS A 44 46.18 9.49 25.84
CA LYS A 44 45.11 8.73 25.26
C LYS A 44 44.20 8.19 26.36
N ARG A 45 42.90 8.38 26.22
CA ARG A 45 41.90 7.83 27.13
C ARG A 45 41.91 6.29 27.09
N ARG A 46 41.90 5.68 28.26
CA ARG A 46 41.71 4.25 28.39
C ARG A 46 40.22 3.96 28.38
N PHE A 47 39.75 3.13 27.43
CA PHE A 47 38.38 2.65 27.35
C PHE A 47 38.35 1.27 26.70
N GLU A 48 37.27 0.53 26.95
CA GLU A 48 37.02 -0.78 26.36
C GLU A 48 35.89 -0.66 25.32
N GLY A 49 35.91 -1.54 24.29
CA GLY A 49 34.92 -1.53 23.21
C GLY A 49 35.21 -0.49 22.11
N ASN A 50 34.18 -0.20 21.30
CA ASN A 50 34.27 0.74 20.18
C ASN A 50 33.33 1.97 20.31
N GLU A 51 32.87 2.29 21.52
CA GLU A 51 32.04 3.46 21.79
C GLU A 51 32.87 4.69 22.16
N ILE A 52 32.59 5.83 21.54
CA ILE A 52 33.14 7.14 21.89
C ILE A 52 32.00 8.03 22.33
N ARG A 53 32.06 8.56 23.54
CA ARG A 53 30.95 9.30 24.14
C ARG A 53 31.13 10.79 24.00
N MET A 54 30.08 11.50 23.58
CA MET A 54 30.07 12.96 23.49
C MET A 54 30.31 13.63 24.86
N ALA A 55 29.93 12.97 25.95
CA ALA A 55 30.27 13.43 27.30
C ALA A 55 31.77 13.57 27.52
N TRP A 56 32.59 12.76 26.85
CA TRP A 56 34.06 12.88 26.94
C TRP A 56 34.61 14.18 26.29
N ALA A 57 33.90 14.66 25.25
CA ALA A 57 34.14 15.95 24.61
C ALA A 57 33.34 17.10 25.26
N ARG A 58 32.86 16.90 26.48
CA ARG A 58 32.16 17.91 27.30
C ARG A 58 30.82 18.37 26.75
N ALA A 59 30.15 17.53 25.97
CA ALA A 59 28.78 17.83 25.51
C ALA A 59 27.80 18.01 26.68
N LYS A 60 26.87 18.91 26.52
CA LYS A 60 25.84 19.25 27.50
C LYS A 60 24.46 19.00 26.92
N SER A 61 23.50 18.64 27.76
CA SER A 61 22.11 18.51 27.34
C SER A 61 21.44 19.86 27.11
N VAL A 62 20.35 19.87 26.33
CA VAL A 62 19.51 21.08 26.11
C VAL A 62 18.99 21.70 27.42
N LYS A 63 18.88 20.89 28.49
CA LYS A 63 18.51 21.39 29.82
C LYS A 63 19.63 22.17 30.52
N GLN A 64 20.87 21.95 30.11
CA GLN A 64 22.07 22.62 30.69
C GLN A 64 22.50 23.81 29.85
N THR A 65 22.27 23.79 28.57
CA THR A 65 22.62 24.85 27.64
C THR A 65 21.74 24.85 26.40
N SER A 66 21.43 26.04 25.89
CA SER A 66 20.79 26.21 24.58
C SER A 66 21.81 26.25 23.43
N ALA A 67 23.11 26.21 23.73
CA ALA A 67 24.12 26.22 22.68
C ALA A 67 24.25 24.87 21.98
N PRO A 68 24.44 24.84 20.65
CA PRO A 68 24.70 23.63 19.90
C PRO A 68 25.95 22.88 20.38
N GLN A 69 25.91 21.57 20.31
CA GLN A 69 26.98 20.68 20.77
C GLN A 69 27.75 20.03 19.60
N ASP A 70 27.73 20.66 18.43
CA ASP A 70 28.38 20.19 17.20
C ASP A 70 29.89 19.98 17.38
N PHE A 71 30.51 20.79 18.18
CA PHE A 71 31.94 20.66 18.51
C PHE A 71 32.26 19.31 19.16
N ALA A 72 31.40 18.86 20.07
CA ALA A 72 31.59 17.57 20.76
C ALA A 72 31.43 16.40 19.81
N PHE A 73 30.47 16.49 18.90
CA PHE A 73 30.27 15.47 17.86
C PHE A 73 31.46 15.41 16.89
N LYS A 74 31.96 16.57 16.43
CA LYS A 74 33.15 16.67 15.58
C LYS A 74 34.39 16.09 16.25
N ASN A 75 34.60 16.39 17.54
CA ASN A 75 35.71 15.85 18.31
C ASN A 75 35.61 14.31 18.43
N CYS A 76 34.40 13.76 18.63
CA CYS A 76 34.21 12.33 18.64
C CYS A 76 34.48 11.69 17.28
N LEU A 77 34.07 12.31 16.18
CA LEU A 77 34.38 11.84 14.82
C LEU A 77 35.89 11.82 14.56
N GLN A 78 36.59 12.87 14.94
CA GLN A 78 38.04 12.98 14.80
C GLN A 78 38.74 11.90 15.64
N ALA A 79 38.31 11.70 16.87
CA ALA A 79 38.81 10.66 17.73
C ALA A 79 38.56 9.24 17.12
N ALA A 80 37.36 8.98 16.60
CA ALA A 80 37.02 7.73 15.94
C ALA A 80 37.92 7.46 14.71
N ALA A 81 38.23 8.48 13.93
CA ALA A 81 39.12 8.36 12.78
C ALA A 81 40.58 8.13 13.22
N SER A 82 41.03 8.80 14.27
CA SER A 82 42.42 8.71 14.74
C SER A 82 42.80 7.38 15.39
N ILE A 83 41.81 6.66 15.95
CA ILE A 83 42.03 5.33 16.53
C ILE A 83 41.80 4.19 15.53
N SER A 84 41.28 4.48 14.37
CA SER A 84 41.02 3.50 13.32
C SER A 84 42.27 3.27 12.46
N GLU A 85 42.58 2.01 12.15
CA GLU A 85 43.68 1.65 11.24
C GLU A 85 43.46 2.17 9.81
N SER A 86 42.22 2.37 9.41
CA SER A 86 41.85 2.90 8.08
C SER A 86 41.90 4.42 7.98
N GLY A 87 42.02 5.14 9.12
CA GLY A 87 41.91 6.58 9.14
C GLY A 87 40.48 7.13 8.96
N TYR A 88 39.48 6.27 8.88
CA TYR A 88 38.06 6.62 8.82
C TYR A 88 37.35 6.21 10.11
N PRO A 89 36.27 6.93 10.52
CA PRO A 89 35.58 6.62 11.77
C PRO A 89 34.94 5.22 11.72
N GLN A 90 35.33 4.38 12.67
CA GLN A 90 34.82 3.00 12.82
C GLN A 90 34.28 2.74 14.23
N SER A 91 33.97 3.77 14.96
CA SER A 91 33.43 3.66 16.32
C SER A 91 31.98 4.13 16.37
N ILE A 92 31.24 3.68 17.35
CA ILE A 92 29.90 4.17 17.65
C ILE A 92 30.04 5.47 18.45
N ILE A 93 29.55 6.57 17.89
CA ILE A 93 29.49 7.83 18.60
C ILE A 93 28.22 7.84 19.42
N LYS A 94 28.40 7.86 20.74
CA LYS A 94 27.31 7.85 21.69
C LYS A 94 27.05 9.24 22.25
N GLY A 95 25.79 9.63 22.27
CA GLY A 95 25.33 10.86 22.91
C GLY A 95 25.53 10.85 24.43
N LEU A 96 24.72 11.60 25.12
CA LEU A 96 24.70 11.59 26.59
C LEU A 96 23.91 10.39 27.10
N ASP A 97 24.34 9.82 28.23
CA ASP A 97 23.58 8.74 28.87
C ASP A 97 22.20 9.22 29.36
N VAL A 98 22.08 10.51 29.67
CA VAL A 98 20.82 11.15 30.07
C VAL A 98 20.73 12.54 29.44
N GLY A 99 19.68 12.77 28.67
CA GLY A 99 19.35 14.07 28.10
C GLY A 99 19.54 14.18 26.60
N VAL A 100 18.92 15.19 26.04
CA VAL A 100 18.90 15.49 24.60
C VAL A 100 20.09 16.39 24.27
N VAL A 101 20.84 16.06 23.23
CA VAL A 101 21.92 16.87 22.69
C VAL A 101 21.37 17.77 21.57
N TYR A 102 21.69 19.04 21.58
CA TYR A 102 21.29 19.94 20.51
C TYR A 102 22.35 19.99 19.42
N ILE A 103 21.96 19.67 18.19
CA ILE A 103 22.80 19.68 16.99
C ILE A 103 22.21 20.70 15.99
N ALA A 104 23.03 21.66 15.55
CA ALA A 104 22.61 22.73 14.65
C ALA A 104 23.31 22.68 13.28
N GLU A 105 24.41 21.95 13.16
CA GLU A 105 25.13 21.82 11.91
C GLU A 105 24.90 20.46 11.26
N ARG A 106 24.97 20.42 9.94
CA ARG A 106 24.97 19.16 9.18
C ARG A 106 26.33 18.50 9.23
N HIS A 107 26.38 17.24 9.65
CA HIS A 107 27.61 16.48 9.74
C HIS A 107 27.78 15.56 8.53
N HIS A 108 28.85 15.78 7.76
CA HIS A 108 29.22 14.99 6.60
C HIS A 108 30.27 13.95 7.00
N ILE A 109 29.92 12.65 6.84
CA ILE A 109 30.68 11.54 7.40
C ILE A 109 31.01 10.55 6.29
N ARG A 110 32.29 10.32 6.07
CA ARG A 110 32.80 9.29 5.18
C ARG A 110 33.42 8.16 6.00
N CYS A 111 32.92 6.94 5.83
CA CYS A 111 33.32 5.80 6.66
C CYS A 111 34.33 4.87 5.97
N GLY A 112 34.75 5.16 4.75
CA GLY A 112 35.73 4.35 4.05
C GLY A 112 36.16 4.91 2.71
N ASN A 113 37.15 4.28 2.10
CA ASN A 113 37.59 4.55 0.72
C ASN A 113 37.48 3.25 -0.06
N TRP A 114 36.32 3.03 -0.69
CA TRP A 114 36.00 1.78 -1.36
C TRP A 114 36.18 1.96 -2.86
N PRO A 115 37.09 1.21 -3.50
CA PRO A 115 37.13 1.16 -4.94
C PRO A 115 35.83 0.63 -5.51
N GLU A 116 35.36 1.19 -6.61
CA GLU A 116 34.10 0.85 -7.28
C GLU A 116 33.89 -0.66 -7.53
N TYR A 117 34.97 -1.36 -7.91
CA TYR A 117 34.92 -2.82 -8.15
C TYR A 117 34.90 -3.67 -6.87
N MET A 118 35.08 -3.06 -5.71
CA MET A 118 35.02 -3.72 -4.39
C MET A 118 33.63 -3.60 -3.73
N ALA A 119 32.68 -3.02 -4.41
CA ALA A 119 31.30 -2.79 -3.92
C ALA A 119 30.67 -4.02 -3.25
N TRP A 120 31.04 -5.20 -3.67
CA TRP A 120 30.50 -6.48 -3.18
C TRP A 120 31.40 -7.21 -2.19
N LYS A 121 32.55 -6.66 -1.86
CA LYS A 121 33.45 -7.27 -0.88
C LYS A 121 33.36 -6.53 0.45
N LEU A 122 33.13 -7.30 1.49
CA LEU A 122 33.26 -6.78 2.87
C LEU A 122 34.69 -6.28 3.07
N PRO A 123 34.89 -5.12 3.74
CA PRO A 123 36.24 -4.69 4.08
C PRO A 123 36.94 -5.72 4.95
N PRO A 124 38.26 -5.83 4.84
CA PRO A 124 39.05 -6.57 5.80
C PRO A 124 39.00 -5.86 7.16
N GLY A 125 38.12 -6.26 8.02
CA GLY A 125 37.93 -5.74 9.34
C GLY A 125 36.81 -6.51 10.00
N GLY A 126 37.15 -7.34 10.92
CA GLY A 126 36.21 -8.25 11.56
C GLY A 126 35.00 -7.52 12.16
N ALA A 127 33.99 -8.27 12.52
CA ALA A 127 32.69 -7.86 13.06
C ALA A 127 32.71 -6.94 14.31
N GLY A 128 33.86 -6.43 14.71
CA GLY A 128 34.04 -5.64 15.93
C GLY A 128 34.08 -4.12 15.77
N ASN A 129 34.40 -3.61 14.58
CA ASN A 129 34.62 -2.17 14.39
C ASN A 129 33.69 -1.62 13.32
N ARG A 130 32.45 -1.29 13.70
CA ARG A 130 31.48 -0.62 12.84
C ARG A 130 31.32 0.84 13.25
N PHE A 131 31.10 1.70 12.26
CA PHE A 131 30.65 3.06 12.52
C PHE A 131 29.22 3.05 13.03
N GLY A 132 28.89 3.96 13.94
CA GLY A 132 27.52 4.15 14.37
C GLY A 132 27.26 5.48 15.05
N ILE A 133 25.97 5.81 15.14
CA ILE A 133 25.47 6.97 15.89
C ILE A 133 24.40 6.44 16.84
N ASP A 134 24.60 6.66 18.14
CA ASP A 134 23.66 6.25 19.20
C ASP A 134 23.40 7.48 20.09
N MET A 135 22.31 8.20 19.79
CA MET A 135 22.00 9.40 20.58
C MET A 135 20.53 9.82 20.56
N LEU A 136 20.14 10.48 21.64
CA LEU A 136 18.96 11.31 21.70
C LEU A 136 19.36 12.76 21.42
N CYS A 137 18.80 13.35 20.36
CA CYS A 137 19.16 14.71 19.95
C CYS A 137 17.95 15.53 19.53
N ALA A 138 18.11 16.85 19.58
CA ALA A 138 17.28 17.82 18.88
C ALA A 138 18.07 18.39 17.70
N LEU A 139 17.41 18.55 16.56
CA LEU A 139 18.03 18.98 15.32
C LEU A 139 17.43 20.31 14.87
N ASP A 140 18.28 21.21 14.43
CA ASP A 140 17.88 22.48 13.83
C ASP A 140 17.92 22.42 12.30
N MET A 141 17.50 23.50 11.64
CA MET A 141 17.53 23.65 10.20
C MET A 141 18.95 23.45 9.64
N GLY A 142 19.07 22.57 8.66
CA GLY A 142 20.37 22.21 8.08
C GLY A 142 21.19 21.20 8.88
N ALA A 143 20.74 20.82 10.06
CA ALA A 143 21.33 19.74 10.85
C ALA A 143 20.98 18.35 10.28
N GLY A 144 21.62 17.33 10.84
CA GLY A 144 21.47 15.92 10.49
C GLY A 144 22.77 15.27 10.07
N PHE A 145 22.69 14.00 9.71
CA PHE A 145 23.87 13.18 9.43
C PHE A 145 23.86 12.71 7.99
N PHE A 146 24.89 13.09 7.24
CA PHE A 146 25.09 12.65 5.87
C PHE A 146 26.25 11.64 5.83
N VAL A 147 25.92 10.37 5.62
CA VAL A 147 26.87 9.27 5.72
C VAL A 147 27.08 8.61 4.35
N VAL A 148 28.34 8.38 4.00
CA VAL A 148 28.73 7.67 2.76
C VAL A 148 29.74 6.56 3.05
N GLN A 149 29.76 5.55 2.21
CA GLN A 149 30.73 4.46 2.22
C GLN A 149 30.84 3.76 3.59
N ALA A 150 29.71 3.43 4.22
CA ALA A 150 29.67 2.73 5.48
C ALA A 150 29.35 1.25 5.28
N ASN A 151 30.04 0.38 6.02
CA ASN A 151 29.75 -1.05 6.06
C ASN A 151 29.26 -1.45 7.45
N ASN A 152 28.13 -2.12 7.49
CA ASN A 152 27.46 -2.54 8.71
C ASN A 152 27.31 -1.39 9.74
N PRO A 153 26.87 -0.16 9.33
CA PRO A 153 26.71 0.92 10.27
C PRO A 153 25.50 0.69 11.18
N TYR A 154 25.56 1.32 12.36
CA TYR A 154 24.48 1.27 13.34
C TYR A 154 23.95 2.68 13.59
N PHE A 155 22.64 2.87 13.37
CA PHE A 155 21.98 4.15 13.57
C PHE A 155 20.86 4.02 14.60
N ARG A 156 21.18 4.32 15.84
CA ARG A 156 20.22 4.54 16.89
C ARG A 156 20.10 6.03 17.14
N ILE A 157 19.15 6.66 16.44
CA ILE A 157 19.00 8.10 16.45
C ILE A 157 17.57 8.43 16.89
N HIS A 158 17.45 8.99 18.07
CA HIS A 158 16.17 9.45 18.59
C HIS A 158 16.16 10.97 18.53
N VAL A 159 15.26 11.53 17.72
CA VAL A 159 15.07 12.97 17.57
C VAL A 159 13.83 13.38 18.33
N ASP A 160 13.98 14.38 19.18
CA ASP A 160 12.88 15.08 19.84
C ASP A 160 13.09 16.59 19.71
N ASN A 161 12.28 17.20 18.86
CA ASN A 161 12.32 18.64 18.64
C ASN A 161 11.33 19.41 19.53
N THR A 162 10.78 18.76 20.56
CA THR A 162 9.92 19.44 21.51
C THR A 162 10.65 20.56 22.23
N GLY A 163 10.16 21.77 22.11
CA GLY A 163 10.73 22.94 22.81
C GLY A 163 11.91 23.62 22.12
N ILE A 164 12.19 23.30 20.86
CA ILE A 164 13.07 24.08 20.01
C ILE A 164 12.29 24.77 18.87
N ASP A 165 12.85 25.81 18.28
CA ASP A 165 12.16 26.60 17.25
C ASP A 165 11.93 25.79 15.97
N PHE A 166 12.81 24.86 15.65
CA PHE A 166 12.69 23.95 14.49
C PHE A 166 11.77 22.76 14.81
N ASN A 167 10.53 23.04 15.16
CA ASN A 167 9.47 22.07 15.43
C ASN A 167 8.43 22.12 14.33
N VAL A 168 7.94 20.96 13.90
CA VAL A 168 6.95 20.82 12.81
C VAL A 168 5.71 21.70 12.99
N ASP A 169 5.26 21.92 14.23
CA ASP A 169 4.09 22.72 14.53
C ASP A 169 4.29 24.24 14.34
N ASN A 170 5.53 24.69 14.16
CA ASN A 170 5.86 26.10 13.90
C ASN A 170 5.84 26.44 12.40
N PHE A 171 5.54 25.49 11.52
CA PHE A 171 5.56 25.66 10.07
C PHE A 171 4.23 25.28 9.44
N THR A 172 3.88 25.96 8.37
CA THR A 172 2.78 25.60 7.49
C THR A 172 3.14 24.38 6.64
N ASP A 173 2.15 23.71 6.08
CA ASP A 173 2.37 22.54 5.21
C ASP A 173 3.18 22.89 3.95
N ASP A 174 2.98 24.09 3.38
CA ASP A 174 3.75 24.56 2.22
C ASP A 174 5.23 24.80 2.57
N GLU A 175 5.52 25.36 3.74
CA GLU A 175 6.90 25.53 4.23
C GLU A 175 7.55 24.17 4.48
N ILE A 176 6.84 23.23 5.09
CA ILE A 176 7.32 21.85 5.29
C ILE A 176 7.59 21.17 3.94
N ALA A 177 6.68 21.28 2.99
CA ALA A 177 6.85 20.71 1.65
C ALA A 177 8.10 21.27 0.92
N ALA A 178 8.43 22.53 1.16
CA ALA A 178 9.66 23.13 0.64
C ALA A 178 10.92 22.61 1.36
N MET A 179 10.84 22.39 2.66
CA MET A 179 12.00 22.02 3.50
C MET A 179 12.39 20.55 3.44
N VAL A 180 11.45 19.63 3.25
CA VAL A 180 11.70 18.18 3.38
C VAL A 180 12.74 17.61 2.41
N ASN A 181 13.08 18.31 1.34
CA ASN A 181 14.11 17.89 0.40
C ASN A 181 15.53 18.28 0.84
N ASP A 182 15.65 19.32 1.65
CA ASP A 182 16.94 19.87 2.08
C ASP A 182 17.28 19.50 3.52
N ASN A 183 16.28 19.20 4.35
CA ASN A 183 16.46 18.86 5.74
C ASN A 183 16.15 17.38 6.00
N TYR A 184 17.06 16.68 6.67
CA TYR A 184 16.92 15.26 6.99
C TYR A 184 17.61 14.91 8.30
N ILE A 185 17.10 13.89 8.98
CA ILE A 185 17.77 13.34 10.16
C ILE A 185 18.98 12.51 9.70
N LEU A 186 18.76 11.58 8.76
CA LEU A 186 19.81 10.72 8.23
C LEU A 186 19.73 10.68 6.71
N ARG A 187 20.83 11.01 6.05
CA ARG A 187 21.02 10.81 4.60
C ARG A 187 22.11 9.78 4.36
N LEU A 188 21.79 8.78 3.53
CA LEU A 188 22.70 7.69 3.18
C LEU A 188 22.92 7.66 1.68
N GLU A 189 24.17 7.72 1.25
CA GLU A 189 24.55 7.70 -0.17
C GLU A 189 25.84 6.89 -0.40
N ALA A 190 26.12 6.58 -1.65
CA ALA A 190 27.40 6.04 -2.10
C ALA A 190 27.88 4.81 -1.31
N MET A 191 27.08 3.74 -1.34
CA MET A 191 27.40 2.46 -0.70
C MET A 191 27.37 2.44 0.82
N VAL A 192 26.18 2.45 1.36
CA VAL A 192 25.93 2.05 2.73
C VAL A 192 25.41 0.61 2.72
N ASN A 193 26.23 -0.33 3.18
CA ASN A 193 25.95 -1.76 3.17
C ASN A 193 25.58 -2.26 4.56
N ALA A 194 24.53 -3.05 4.65
CA ALA A 194 24.03 -3.68 5.87
C ALA A 194 23.80 -2.71 7.05
N PRO A 195 23.12 -1.56 6.85
CA PRO A 195 22.81 -0.66 7.97
C PRO A 195 21.76 -1.28 8.89
N ASP A 196 21.94 -1.12 10.20
CA ASP A 196 20.91 -1.35 11.21
C ASP A 196 20.29 -0.02 11.63
N PHE A 197 18.96 0.02 11.77
CA PHE A 197 18.22 1.22 12.14
C PHE A 197 17.38 1.00 13.40
N ASP A 198 17.54 1.88 14.37
CA ASP A 198 16.64 2.09 15.49
C ASP A 198 16.36 3.60 15.57
N MET A 199 15.39 4.06 14.77
CA MET A 199 15.13 5.48 14.58
C MET A 199 13.78 5.88 15.15
N HIS A 200 13.83 6.81 16.10
CA HIS A 200 12.65 7.44 16.67
C HIS A 200 12.69 8.93 16.33
N ALA A 201 11.67 9.42 15.65
CA ALA A 201 11.61 10.82 15.24
C ALA A 201 10.29 11.45 15.68
N GLY A 202 10.37 12.55 16.43
CA GLY A 202 9.23 13.33 16.86
C GLY A 202 9.38 14.81 16.51
N ASN A 203 8.31 15.41 15.98
CA ASN A 203 8.16 16.85 15.75
C ASN A 203 9.24 17.48 14.84
N TYR A 204 9.88 16.67 13.98
CA TYR A 204 10.92 17.14 13.08
C TYR A 204 10.33 17.52 11.71
N PRO A 205 10.49 18.78 11.22
CA PRO A 205 9.85 19.24 9.99
C PRO A 205 10.51 18.75 8.69
N GLY A 206 11.66 18.07 8.77
CA GLY A 206 12.36 17.47 7.62
C GLY A 206 12.02 16.01 7.36
N THR A 207 12.85 15.34 6.58
CA THR A 207 12.76 13.91 6.24
C THR A 207 13.54 13.06 7.24
N VAL A 208 12.97 11.94 7.68
CA VAL A 208 13.64 11.06 8.65
C VAL A 208 14.77 10.29 7.99
N LEU A 209 14.50 9.54 6.93
CA LEU A 209 15.51 8.82 6.16
C LEU A 209 15.51 9.27 4.70
N TYR A 210 16.64 9.72 4.22
CA TYR A 210 16.81 10.33 2.90
C TYR A 210 17.93 9.67 2.10
N SER A 211 17.64 9.36 0.82
CA SER A 211 18.65 8.95 -0.16
C SER A 211 18.16 9.26 -1.57
N THR A 212 19.00 9.91 -2.36
CA THR A 212 18.70 10.21 -3.78
C THR A 212 19.31 9.20 -4.74
N GLY A 213 20.22 8.40 -4.28
CA GLY A 213 20.92 7.41 -5.10
C GLY A 213 21.48 8.03 -6.37
N LYS A 214 21.03 7.50 -7.51
CA LYS A 214 21.47 7.96 -8.84
C LYS A 214 20.87 9.29 -9.29
N SER A 215 19.76 9.70 -8.66
CA SER A 215 18.95 10.82 -9.15
C SER A 215 19.61 12.18 -8.93
N ASP A 216 20.33 12.33 -7.82
CA ASP A 216 21.06 13.55 -7.51
C ASP A 216 22.36 13.24 -6.73
N TYR A 217 23.42 12.99 -7.48
CA TYR A 217 24.73 12.73 -6.92
C TYR A 217 25.54 14.02 -6.68
N SER A 218 25.03 15.16 -7.10
CA SER A 218 25.72 16.45 -7.00
C SER A 218 26.05 16.83 -5.56
N ALA A 219 25.16 16.56 -4.62
CA ALA A 219 25.39 16.80 -3.20
C ALA A 219 26.52 15.95 -2.62
N VAL A 220 26.73 14.72 -3.12
CA VAL A 220 27.84 13.85 -2.72
C VAL A 220 29.17 14.41 -3.24
N THR A 221 29.23 14.73 -4.52
CA THR A 221 30.46 15.26 -5.16
C THR A 221 30.83 16.66 -4.70
N ALA A 222 29.86 17.43 -4.21
CA ALA A 222 30.13 18.74 -3.61
C ALA A 222 31.02 18.65 -2.34
N HIS A 223 30.86 17.56 -1.57
CA HIS A 223 31.65 17.33 -0.36
C HIS A 223 32.84 16.39 -0.59
N TRP A 224 32.69 15.43 -1.50
CA TRP A 224 33.70 14.43 -1.82
C TRP A 224 33.87 14.33 -3.34
N PRO A 225 34.62 15.26 -3.97
CA PRO A 225 34.79 15.30 -5.42
C PRO A 225 35.44 14.03 -6.01
N ASP A 226 36.16 13.28 -5.18
CA ASP A 226 36.80 12.00 -5.55
C ASP A 226 35.87 10.79 -5.52
N LEU A 227 34.65 10.94 -4.97
CA LEU A 227 33.68 9.87 -4.98
C LEU A 227 33.04 9.70 -6.36
N VAL A 228 33.30 8.56 -6.96
CA VAL A 228 32.58 8.12 -8.14
C VAL A 228 31.20 7.62 -7.71
N GLN A 229 30.19 7.87 -8.54
CA GLN A 229 28.85 7.35 -8.28
C GLN A 229 28.86 5.82 -8.18
N VAL A 230 28.58 5.30 -7.00
CA VAL A 230 28.50 3.87 -6.73
C VAL A 230 27.06 3.48 -6.40
N LEU A 231 26.57 2.50 -7.08
CA LEU A 231 25.28 1.88 -6.80
C LEU A 231 25.49 0.46 -6.24
N PRO A 232 24.59 0.03 -5.37
CA PRO A 232 23.46 0.73 -4.76
C PRO A 232 23.89 1.71 -3.67
N SER A 233 23.09 2.77 -3.44
CA SER A 233 23.37 3.71 -2.34
C SER A 233 23.17 3.06 -0.97
N ILE A 234 22.14 2.23 -0.84
CA ILE A 234 21.84 1.44 0.36
C ILE A 234 21.56 0.00 -0.08
N GLN A 235 22.13 -0.98 0.62
CA GLN A 235 21.88 -2.41 0.35
C GLN A 235 21.94 -3.27 1.61
N ASN A 236 21.36 -4.48 1.53
CA ASN A 236 21.43 -5.51 2.56
C ASN A 236 21.06 -4.99 3.95
N VAL A 237 20.01 -4.18 4.03
CA VAL A 237 19.56 -3.59 5.29
C VAL A 237 19.35 -4.68 6.34
N GLY A 238 19.88 -4.46 7.54
CA GLY A 238 19.81 -5.38 8.67
C GLY A 238 18.51 -5.22 9.47
N ASP A 239 18.66 -5.08 10.78
CA ASP A 239 17.51 -4.87 11.66
C ASP A 239 16.98 -3.43 11.52
N VAL A 240 15.65 -3.31 11.46
CA VAL A 240 15.00 -2.02 11.21
C VAL A 240 13.85 -1.79 12.17
N VAL A 241 13.95 -0.72 12.93
CA VAL A 241 12.86 -0.17 13.73
C VAL A 241 12.71 1.31 13.41
N PHE A 242 11.52 1.72 12.98
CA PHE A 242 11.16 3.12 12.80
C PHE A 242 9.94 3.47 13.64
N ASN A 243 10.08 4.49 14.47
CA ASN A 243 8.98 5.10 15.22
C ASN A 243 8.97 6.60 14.88
N ILE A 244 8.08 6.98 13.96
CA ILE A 244 8.05 8.32 13.37
C ILE A 244 6.70 8.97 13.71
N LYS A 245 6.73 10.15 14.29
CA LYS A 245 5.52 10.87 14.66
C LYS A 245 5.63 12.36 14.40
N SER A 246 4.65 12.92 13.71
CA SER A 246 4.56 14.36 13.45
C SER A 246 5.85 14.91 12.83
N CYS A 247 6.32 14.26 11.76
CA CYS A 247 7.47 14.72 11.00
C CYS A 247 7.03 15.35 9.66
N GLY A 248 7.93 16.04 8.99
CA GLY A 248 7.68 16.52 7.65
C GLY A 248 7.47 15.37 6.68
N ARG A 249 8.39 14.40 6.68
CA ARG A 249 8.35 13.20 5.84
C ARG A 249 9.03 12.03 6.54
N ASP A 250 8.50 10.83 6.37
CA ASP A 250 9.15 9.60 6.85
C ASP A 250 10.33 9.18 5.95
N PHE A 251 10.07 8.83 4.70
CA PHE A 251 11.06 8.27 3.80
C PHE A 251 11.16 9.05 2.49
N TYR A 252 12.39 9.21 2.00
CA TYR A 252 12.67 9.63 0.64
C TYR A 252 13.83 8.79 0.09
N LEU A 253 13.49 7.69 -0.58
CA LEU A 253 14.46 6.72 -1.08
C LEU A 253 14.28 6.59 -2.59
N VAL A 254 15.20 7.13 -3.35
CA VAL A 254 15.11 7.14 -4.81
C VAL A 254 16.35 6.49 -5.41
N ASN A 255 16.17 5.45 -6.22
CA ASN A 255 17.28 4.80 -6.92
C ASN A 255 18.37 4.23 -5.98
N THR A 256 17.97 3.79 -4.80
CA THR A 256 18.93 3.36 -3.78
C THR A 256 19.59 2.04 -4.11
N GLY A 257 18.95 1.17 -4.89
CA GLY A 257 19.52 -0.08 -5.36
C GLY A 257 18.70 -1.32 -5.04
N ALA A 258 19.34 -2.47 -5.14
CA ALA A 258 18.75 -3.78 -4.88
C ALA A 258 19.03 -4.27 -3.45
N GLY A 259 18.18 -5.17 -2.96
CA GLY A 259 18.41 -5.86 -1.69
C GLY A 259 18.23 -4.95 -0.47
N LEU A 260 17.20 -4.10 -0.46
CA LEU A 260 16.87 -3.29 0.72
C LEU A 260 16.47 -4.14 1.94
N GLY A 261 16.28 -5.45 1.74
CA GLY A 261 16.08 -6.39 2.83
C GLY A 261 14.71 -6.29 3.49
N HIS A 262 14.68 -6.65 4.77
CA HIS A 262 13.45 -6.72 5.55
C HIS A 262 13.43 -5.65 6.64
N TRP A 263 12.49 -4.74 6.56
CA TRP A 263 12.23 -3.71 7.55
C TRP A 263 11.16 -4.22 8.53
N ASN A 264 11.60 -4.61 9.70
CA ASN A 264 10.83 -5.45 10.62
C ASN A 264 9.70 -4.73 11.35
N SER A 265 9.86 -3.44 11.64
CA SER A 265 8.91 -2.67 12.45
C SER A 265 8.88 -1.22 12.01
N ILE A 266 7.74 -0.80 11.45
CA ILE A 266 7.52 0.58 11.04
C ILE A 266 6.22 1.08 11.69
N TRP A 267 6.38 2.07 12.53
CA TRP A 267 5.30 2.85 13.10
C TRP A 267 5.45 4.30 12.62
N SER A 268 4.48 4.82 11.88
CA SER A 268 4.59 6.14 11.26
C SER A 268 3.24 6.86 11.31
N GLN A 269 3.20 8.00 11.99
CA GLN A 269 1.96 8.75 12.21
C GLN A 269 2.11 10.26 11.97
N ASN A 270 1.06 10.87 11.46
CA ASN A 270 0.88 12.33 11.33
C ASN A 270 2.00 13.07 10.57
N ASN A 271 2.61 12.44 9.57
CA ASN A 271 3.60 13.12 8.75
C ASN A 271 2.91 14.08 7.76
N ARG A 272 3.50 15.26 7.59
CA ARG A 272 2.88 16.39 6.87
C ARG A 272 2.96 16.27 5.34
N THR A 273 3.95 15.53 4.82
CA THR A 273 4.11 15.29 3.37
C THR A 273 4.24 13.80 3.08
N TYR A 274 4.03 13.42 1.82
CA TYR A 274 4.15 12.03 1.40
C TYR A 274 5.61 11.54 1.41
N GLY A 275 5.81 10.30 1.86
CA GLY A 275 7.03 9.54 1.67
C GLY A 275 7.15 9.02 0.24
N LEU A 276 8.36 8.80 -0.22
CA LEU A 276 8.64 8.24 -1.55
C LEU A 276 9.70 7.15 -1.47
N ILE A 277 9.36 5.97 -1.98
CA ILE A 277 10.30 4.88 -2.24
C ILE A 277 10.21 4.56 -3.73
N SER A 278 11.26 4.90 -4.48
CA SER A 278 11.25 4.81 -5.94
C SER A 278 12.47 4.07 -6.47
N ARG A 279 12.24 3.18 -7.46
CA ARG A 279 13.29 2.38 -8.10
C ARG A 279 14.13 1.57 -7.13
N CYS A 280 13.44 1.01 -6.14
CA CYS A 280 14.00 0.11 -5.15
C CYS A 280 13.56 -1.32 -5.45
N TYR A 281 14.42 -2.30 -5.17
CA TYR A 281 14.16 -3.69 -5.49
C TYR A 281 14.34 -4.56 -4.25
N ASP A 282 13.57 -5.65 -4.19
CA ASP A 282 13.61 -6.64 -3.11
C ASP A 282 13.42 -6.02 -1.72
N LEU A 283 12.36 -5.21 -1.61
CA LEU A 283 11.99 -4.55 -0.37
C LEU A 283 10.84 -5.31 0.32
N LYS A 284 11.08 -5.67 1.57
CA LYS A 284 10.08 -6.27 2.44
C LYS A 284 9.88 -5.38 3.67
N MET A 285 8.63 -4.98 3.93
CA MET A 285 8.30 -4.06 5.03
C MET A 285 7.15 -4.60 5.87
N THR A 286 7.27 -4.45 7.18
CA THR A 286 6.20 -4.71 8.14
C THR A 286 5.79 -3.38 8.79
N PHE A 287 4.55 -2.99 8.56
CA PHE A 287 3.98 -1.79 9.16
C PHE A 287 3.13 -2.17 10.37
N GLU A 288 3.53 -1.73 11.55
CA GLU A 288 2.73 -1.89 12.77
C GLU A 288 1.58 -0.88 12.82
N ASP A 289 1.84 0.34 12.36
CA ASP A 289 0.83 1.38 12.22
C ASP A 289 1.29 2.44 11.22
N TYR A 290 0.42 2.79 10.28
CA TYR A 290 0.68 3.83 9.30
C TYR A 290 -0.52 4.78 9.20
N VAL A 291 -0.40 5.96 9.80
CA VAL A 291 -1.45 6.98 9.83
C VAL A 291 -0.90 8.30 9.30
N PRO A 292 -1.13 8.65 8.04
CA PRO A 292 -0.73 9.96 7.53
C PRO A 292 -1.55 11.09 8.15
N HIS A 293 -1.09 12.31 7.97
CA HIS A 293 -1.78 13.50 8.44
C HIS A 293 -3.12 13.68 7.71
N THR A 294 -4.17 14.03 8.45
CA THR A 294 -5.55 14.02 7.95
C THR A 294 -5.89 15.10 6.93
N GLU A 295 -5.17 16.20 6.90
CA GLU A 295 -5.58 17.41 6.17
C GLU A 295 -4.81 17.63 4.87
N THR A 296 -3.63 17.06 4.76
CA THR A 296 -2.73 17.30 3.63
C THR A 296 -2.09 15.99 3.20
N SER A 297 -2.08 15.65 2.05
CA SER A 297 -1.34 14.69 1.22
C SER A 297 -0.23 13.82 1.88
N GLY A 298 -0.26 13.56 3.17
CA GLY A 298 0.65 12.62 3.82
C GLY A 298 0.31 11.19 3.43
N GLY A 299 1.28 10.43 2.93
CA GLY A 299 1.13 9.03 2.53
C GLY A 299 2.47 8.46 2.09
N LEU A 300 2.50 7.20 1.68
CA LEU A 300 3.71 6.56 1.18
C LEU A 300 3.52 6.09 -0.26
N ILE A 301 4.37 6.57 -1.14
CA ILE A 301 4.35 6.25 -2.56
C ILE A 301 5.49 5.27 -2.86
N PHE A 302 5.13 4.11 -3.40
CA PHE A 302 6.05 3.17 -4.04
C PHE A 302 5.99 3.38 -5.55
N SER A 303 7.12 3.63 -6.18
CA SER A 303 7.17 3.94 -7.61
C SER A 303 8.28 3.16 -8.31
N GLU A 304 7.94 2.48 -9.42
CA GLU A 304 8.92 1.74 -10.23
C GLU A 304 9.73 0.71 -9.40
N CYS A 305 9.10 0.14 -8.35
CA CYS A 305 9.74 -0.84 -7.47
C CYS A 305 9.49 -2.25 -8.01
N GLY A 306 10.56 -3.05 -8.15
CA GLY A 306 10.49 -4.35 -8.82
C GLY A 306 9.73 -5.41 -8.05
N THR A 307 10.12 -5.67 -6.80
CA THR A 307 9.45 -6.62 -5.90
C THR A 307 9.22 -5.96 -4.55
N LEU A 308 7.96 -5.88 -4.16
CA LEU A 308 7.54 -5.36 -2.86
C LEU A 308 6.76 -6.44 -2.11
N SER A 309 7.14 -6.68 -0.88
CA SER A 309 6.38 -7.53 0.04
C SER A 309 6.06 -6.72 1.30
N LEU A 310 4.80 -6.34 1.45
CA LEU A 310 4.33 -5.59 2.60
C LEU A 310 3.55 -6.54 3.49
N SER A 311 3.90 -6.62 4.77
CA SER A 311 3.16 -7.42 5.74
C SER A 311 2.50 -6.53 6.79
N ASP A 312 1.33 -6.93 7.22
CA ASP A 312 0.61 -6.37 8.37
C ASP A 312 0.51 -4.83 8.37
N ILE A 313 -0.11 -4.27 7.31
CA ILE A 313 -0.35 -2.84 7.27
C ILE A 313 -1.60 -2.52 8.09
N LEU A 314 -1.40 -1.86 9.22
CA LEU A 314 -2.47 -1.27 10.00
C LEU A 314 -2.52 0.24 9.72
N THR A 315 -3.63 0.71 9.19
CA THR A 315 -3.91 2.14 9.10
C THR A 315 -4.96 2.49 10.16
N GLY A 316 -4.53 3.24 11.15
CA GLY A 316 -5.30 3.51 12.34
C GLY A 316 -6.49 4.47 12.17
N ALA A 317 -7.29 4.57 13.23
CA ALA A 317 -8.47 5.44 13.29
C ALA A 317 -8.08 6.92 13.27
N GLY A 318 -8.64 7.70 12.37
CA GLY A 318 -8.56 9.17 12.36
C GLY A 318 -7.81 9.76 11.17
N GLY A 319 -7.06 9.00 10.41
CA GLY A 319 -6.42 9.42 9.19
C GLY A 319 -6.91 8.63 7.98
N ILE A 320 -6.88 9.22 6.82
CA ILE A 320 -7.06 8.50 5.57
C ILE A 320 -5.66 8.08 5.14
N GLY A 321 -5.31 6.83 5.44
CA GLY A 321 -4.06 6.22 5.01
C GLY A 321 -4.02 6.21 3.49
N HIS A 322 -2.98 6.78 2.91
CA HIS A 322 -2.80 6.79 1.48
C HIS A 322 -1.51 6.05 1.13
N LEU A 323 -1.66 4.82 0.66
CA LEU A 323 -0.58 4.05 0.06
C LEU A 323 -0.76 4.04 -1.44
N CYS A 324 0.27 4.42 -2.16
CA CYS A 324 0.27 4.50 -3.61
C CYS A 324 1.28 3.54 -4.21
N PHE A 325 0.86 2.77 -5.23
CA PHE A 325 1.71 1.89 -6.00
C PHE A 325 1.68 2.31 -7.45
N TRP A 326 2.83 2.72 -7.98
CA TRP A 326 2.98 3.16 -9.34
C TRP A 326 4.07 2.38 -10.05
N ASP A 327 3.73 1.79 -11.22
CA ASP A 327 4.66 0.99 -12.03
C ASP A 327 5.39 -0.10 -11.21
N CYS A 328 4.66 -0.72 -10.27
CA CYS A 328 5.18 -1.78 -9.41
C CYS A 328 4.66 -3.14 -9.90
N PRO A 329 5.47 -3.89 -10.67
CA PRO A 329 5.00 -5.11 -11.34
C PRO A 329 4.66 -6.26 -10.38
N ASN A 330 5.25 -6.30 -9.19
CA ASN A 330 5.06 -7.38 -8.23
C ASN A 330 4.93 -6.84 -6.81
N VAL A 331 3.69 -6.61 -6.37
CA VAL A 331 3.39 -6.18 -5.01
C VAL A 331 2.58 -7.26 -4.31
N THR A 332 3.10 -7.76 -3.21
CA THR A 332 2.38 -8.66 -2.31
C THR A 332 2.11 -7.93 -1.00
N ILE A 333 0.85 -7.86 -0.61
CA ILE A 333 0.44 -7.34 0.69
C ILE A 333 -0.05 -8.52 1.54
N GLY A 334 0.55 -8.66 2.72
CA GLY A 334 0.33 -9.81 3.61
C GLY A 334 -1.02 -9.80 4.33
N LYS A 335 -1.03 -10.02 5.64
CA LYS A 335 -2.19 -10.51 6.35
C LYS A 335 -3.34 -9.53 6.55
N HIS A 336 -3.08 -8.24 6.78
CA HIS A 336 -4.15 -7.30 7.07
C HIS A 336 -3.84 -5.89 6.57
N ILE A 337 -4.81 -5.31 5.90
CA ILE A 337 -4.94 -3.86 5.83
C ILE A 337 -6.21 -3.54 6.61
N SER A 338 -6.09 -2.94 7.78
CA SER A 338 -7.23 -2.40 8.48
C SER A 338 -7.25 -0.89 8.26
N ILE A 339 -8.31 -0.39 7.67
CA ILE A 339 -8.43 1.03 7.35
C ILE A 339 -9.66 1.56 8.06
N CYS A 340 -9.43 2.44 9.02
CA CYS A 340 -10.47 3.17 9.72
C CYS A 340 -10.35 4.65 9.35
N GLY A 341 -11.29 5.17 8.58
CA GLY A 341 -11.36 6.58 8.22
C GLY A 341 -12.55 7.29 8.89
N ALA A 342 -12.43 8.57 9.20
CA ALA A 342 -13.56 9.35 9.69
C ALA A 342 -14.56 9.58 8.54
N PRO A 343 -15.85 9.23 8.71
CA PRO A 343 -16.84 9.36 7.65
C PRO A 343 -16.99 10.80 7.11
N THR A 344 -16.86 11.79 7.97
CA THR A 344 -16.96 13.21 7.64
C THR A 344 -15.87 13.68 6.66
N TYR A 345 -14.70 13.06 6.71
CA TYR A 345 -13.57 13.39 5.83
C TYR A 345 -13.78 12.90 4.40
N ALA A 346 -14.34 11.71 4.25
CA ALA A 346 -14.63 11.12 2.94
C ALA A 346 -15.70 11.92 2.17
N GLN A 347 -16.57 12.64 2.85
CA GLN A 347 -17.58 13.51 2.24
C GLN A 347 -16.99 14.77 1.63
N SER A 348 -16.10 15.44 2.37
CA SER A 348 -15.48 16.70 1.95
C SER A 348 -14.37 16.49 0.90
N ASN A 349 -13.81 15.27 0.81
CA ASN A 349 -12.69 14.94 -0.07
C ASN A 349 -12.97 13.70 -0.92
N PRO A 350 -13.72 13.83 -2.03
CA PRO A 350 -14.09 12.69 -2.88
C PRO A 350 -12.88 12.00 -3.53
N ASP A 351 -11.74 12.64 -3.53
CA ASP A 351 -10.49 12.14 -4.12
C ASP A 351 -9.61 11.33 -3.16
N LEU A 352 -10.00 11.20 -1.89
CA LEU A 352 -9.22 10.46 -0.90
C LEU A 352 -9.58 8.98 -0.90
N TYR A 353 -8.59 8.16 -1.21
CA TYR A 353 -8.65 6.71 -1.14
C TYR A 353 -7.50 6.18 -0.28
N ALA A 354 -7.77 5.13 0.46
CA ALA A 354 -6.75 4.50 1.30
C ALA A 354 -5.63 3.85 0.48
N LEU A 355 -5.98 3.28 -0.67
CA LEU A 355 -5.02 2.72 -1.63
C LEU A 355 -5.24 3.33 -3.01
N GLU A 356 -4.14 3.67 -3.68
CA GLU A 356 -4.13 4.11 -5.06
C GLU A 356 -3.15 3.28 -5.88
N VAL A 357 -3.60 2.76 -7.04
CA VAL A 357 -2.85 1.79 -7.83
C VAL A 357 -2.81 2.22 -9.28
N CYS A 358 -1.61 2.31 -9.83
CA CYS A 358 -1.36 2.74 -11.20
C CYS A 358 -0.37 1.78 -11.87
N ASN A 359 -0.75 1.18 -12.99
CA ASN A 359 0.10 0.29 -13.79
C ASN A 359 0.86 -0.75 -12.93
N SER A 360 0.16 -1.35 -11.99
CA SER A 360 0.77 -2.20 -10.97
C SER A 360 -0.01 -3.50 -10.78
N ASN A 361 0.69 -4.55 -10.36
CA ASN A 361 0.10 -5.84 -10.07
C ASN A 361 0.17 -6.12 -8.58
N LEU A 362 -1.00 -6.11 -7.92
CA LEU A 362 -1.14 -6.29 -6.48
C LEU A 362 -1.84 -7.60 -6.15
N PHE A 363 -1.20 -8.37 -5.29
CA PHE A 363 -1.83 -9.48 -4.58
C PHE A 363 -1.98 -9.13 -3.10
N ILE A 364 -3.20 -9.16 -2.59
CA ILE A 364 -3.54 -8.84 -1.20
C ILE A 364 -4.12 -10.10 -0.55
N SER A 365 -3.40 -10.67 0.42
CA SER A 365 -3.81 -11.91 1.08
C SER A 365 -5.08 -11.74 1.90
N GLY A 366 -5.21 -10.61 2.61
CA GLY A 366 -6.40 -10.30 3.38
C GLY A 366 -6.57 -8.81 3.57
N VAL A 367 -7.80 -8.34 3.46
CA VAL A 367 -8.15 -6.96 3.78
C VAL A 367 -9.33 -6.92 4.72
N HIS A 368 -9.26 -6.05 5.71
CA HIS A 368 -10.37 -5.66 6.54
C HIS A 368 -10.52 -4.15 6.50
N ALA A 369 -11.53 -3.66 5.78
CA ALA A 369 -11.84 -2.24 5.70
C ALA A 369 -13.10 -1.95 6.53
N GLN A 370 -12.99 -1.11 7.55
CA GLN A 370 -14.11 -0.79 8.44
C GLN A 370 -14.22 0.71 8.68
N ASN A 371 -15.45 1.23 8.65
CA ASN A 371 -15.77 2.66 8.87
C ASN A 371 -14.95 3.61 7.98
N SER A 372 -14.56 3.17 6.79
CA SER A 372 -13.77 3.92 5.83
C SER A 372 -14.68 4.54 4.77
N GLY A 373 -14.39 5.77 4.35
CA GLY A 373 -15.10 6.40 3.24
C GLY A 373 -14.86 5.63 1.94
N ARG A 374 -13.65 5.65 1.42
CA ARG A 374 -13.26 4.99 0.17
C ARG A 374 -11.98 4.21 0.34
N PHE A 375 -11.98 2.97 -0.13
CA PHE A 375 -10.85 2.06 0.11
C PHE A 375 -9.79 2.11 -0.99
N MET A 376 -10.13 1.75 -2.22
CA MET A 376 -9.15 1.61 -3.30
C MET A 376 -9.59 2.30 -4.57
N ARG A 377 -8.62 2.92 -5.24
CA ARG A 377 -8.74 3.44 -6.60
C ARG A 377 -7.62 2.87 -7.46
N ALA A 378 -7.95 2.38 -8.67
CA ALA A 378 -6.97 1.76 -9.56
C ALA A 378 -7.26 2.04 -11.04
N GLY A 379 -6.19 2.13 -11.85
CA GLY A 379 -6.27 2.32 -13.30
C GLY A 379 -4.99 1.97 -14.02
N PHE A 380 -4.86 2.34 -15.29
CA PHE A 380 -3.64 2.19 -16.10
C PHE A 380 -3.08 0.75 -16.15
N ASN A 381 -3.87 -0.21 -16.63
CA ASN A 381 -3.48 -1.63 -16.69
C ASN A 381 -3.23 -2.30 -15.31
N SER A 382 -3.76 -1.75 -14.24
CA SER A 382 -3.59 -2.35 -12.92
C SER A 382 -4.35 -3.65 -12.79
N ARG A 383 -3.72 -4.62 -12.12
CA ARG A 383 -4.33 -5.90 -11.76
C ARG A 383 -4.32 -6.07 -10.25
N ILE A 384 -5.50 -6.21 -9.65
CA ILE A 384 -5.68 -6.33 -8.22
C ILE A 384 -6.34 -7.67 -7.91
N THR A 385 -5.73 -8.43 -7.01
CA THR A 385 -6.27 -9.71 -6.55
C THR A 385 -6.36 -9.71 -5.03
N PHE A 386 -7.55 -9.84 -4.50
CA PHE A 386 -7.82 -10.11 -3.09
C PHE A 386 -8.03 -11.60 -2.90
N ALA A 387 -7.21 -12.25 -2.08
CA ALA A 387 -7.49 -13.62 -1.66
C ALA A 387 -8.69 -13.64 -0.71
N HIS A 388 -8.77 -12.68 0.22
CA HIS A 388 -9.92 -12.47 1.10
C HIS A 388 -10.15 -10.97 1.31
N ALA A 389 -11.40 -10.51 1.16
CA ALA A 389 -11.77 -9.13 1.39
C ALA A 389 -12.98 -9.02 2.31
N THR A 390 -12.82 -8.36 3.44
CA THR A 390 -13.91 -8.01 4.34
C THR A 390 -14.04 -6.49 4.40
N ALA A 391 -15.22 -6.00 4.08
CA ALA A 391 -15.53 -4.58 4.14
C ALA A 391 -16.83 -4.34 4.90
N TRP A 392 -16.78 -3.44 5.88
CA TRP A 392 -17.90 -3.10 6.77
C TRP A 392 -18.06 -1.59 6.86
N TYR A 393 -19.26 -1.08 6.63
CA TYR A 393 -19.53 0.36 6.75
C TYR A 393 -18.59 1.24 5.90
N ILE A 394 -18.45 0.90 4.64
CA ILE A 394 -17.69 1.70 3.68
C ILE A 394 -18.61 2.33 2.65
N SER A 395 -18.24 3.52 2.16
CA SER A 395 -18.95 4.17 1.06
C SER A 395 -18.64 3.49 -0.27
N LYS A 396 -17.35 3.34 -0.58
CA LYS A 396 -16.89 2.69 -1.82
C LYS A 396 -15.68 1.79 -1.55
N PHE A 397 -15.78 0.52 -1.96
CA PHE A 397 -14.67 -0.42 -1.82
C PHE A 397 -13.65 -0.27 -2.95
N PHE A 398 -14.13 -0.09 -4.18
CA PHE A 398 -13.25 -0.01 -5.34
C PHE A 398 -13.75 0.97 -6.39
N LEU A 399 -12.86 1.79 -6.92
CA LEU A 399 -13.07 2.61 -8.12
C LEU A 399 -12.01 2.28 -9.17
N GLY A 400 -12.46 1.75 -10.30
CA GLY A 400 -11.63 1.66 -11.51
C GLY A 400 -11.72 2.97 -12.28
N THR A 401 -10.59 3.67 -12.44
CA THR A 401 -10.51 4.95 -13.12
C THR A 401 -9.11 5.23 -13.64
N ASN A 402 -8.98 5.83 -14.81
CA ASN A 402 -7.71 6.36 -15.30
C ASN A 402 -7.48 7.83 -14.88
N ASN A 403 -8.35 8.38 -14.03
CA ASN A 403 -8.19 9.70 -13.44
C ASN A 403 -7.64 9.58 -12.00
N LEU A 404 -6.34 9.34 -11.87
CA LEU A 404 -5.69 9.09 -10.59
C LEU A 404 -5.02 10.36 -10.03
N ASN A 405 -5.17 10.59 -8.72
CA ASN A 405 -4.53 11.71 -8.02
C ASN A 405 -3.03 11.52 -7.80
N LEU A 406 -2.53 10.29 -7.90
CA LEU A 406 -1.12 9.97 -7.78
C LEU A 406 -0.25 10.88 -8.67
N LEU A 407 -0.74 11.18 -9.86
CA LEU A 407 -0.05 12.06 -10.80
C LEU A 407 -0.01 13.52 -10.33
N LYS A 408 -0.92 13.94 -9.44
CA LYS A 408 -0.91 15.28 -8.83
C LYS A 408 0.35 15.50 -7.99
N TYR A 409 0.83 14.49 -7.29
CA TYR A 409 2.06 14.58 -6.48
C TYR A 409 3.33 14.73 -7.31
N ARG A 410 3.30 14.33 -8.58
CA ARG A 410 4.39 14.55 -9.54
C ARG A 410 4.21 15.79 -10.43
N GLY A 411 3.19 16.59 -10.18
CA GLY A 411 2.90 17.79 -10.97
C GLY A 411 2.34 17.54 -12.37
N GLN A 412 2.02 16.29 -12.70
CA GLN A 412 1.43 15.92 -13.98
C GLN A 412 0.09 15.21 -13.76
N ARG A 413 -0.98 15.84 -14.20
CA ARG A 413 -2.29 15.19 -14.29
C ARG A 413 -2.42 14.66 -15.72
N VAL A 414 -2.25 13.37 -15.90
CA VAL A 414 -2.45 12.72 -17.20
C VAL A 414 -3.78 11.99 -17.15
N ASN A 415 -4.77 12.51 -17.85
CA ASN A 415 -6.00 11.76 -18.12
C ASN A 415 -5.72 10.85 -19.32
N VAL A 416 -5.37 9.61 -19.07
CA VAL A 416 -5.26 8.60 -20.10
C VAL A 416 -6.57 7.84 -20.13
N VAL A 417 -7.29 7.94 -21.23
CA VAL A 417 -8.51 7.19 -21.47
C VAL A 417 -8.14 5.93 -22.24
N GLY A 418 -8.66 4.79 -21.81
CA GLY A 418 -8.59 3.59 -22.61
C GLY A 418 -7.80 2.43 -22.06
N ASP A 419 -7.12 2.58 -20.94
CA ASP A 419 -6.45 1.47 -20.27
C ASP A 419 -7.43 0.65 -19.42
N PRO A 420 -7.33 -0.71 -19.42
CA PRO A 420 -8.19 -1.56 -18.61
C PRO A 420 -7.74 -1.63 -17.16
N VAL A 421 -8.64 -2.12 -16.31
CA VAL A 421 -8.34 -2.52 -14.94
C VAL A 421 -8.90 -3.93 -14.68
N MET A 422 -8.22 -4.72 -13.87
CA MET A 422 -8.63 -6.08 -13.53
C MET A 422 -8.75 -6.21 -12.01
N LEU A 423 -9.93 -6.63 -11.55
CA LEU A 423 -10.25 -6.80 -10.14
C LEU A 423 -10.72 -8.24 -9.88
N TYR A 424 -10.02 -8.95 -9.00
CA TYR A 424 -10.37 -10.31 -8.59
C TYR A 424 -10.57 -10.35 -7.07
N ILE A 425 -11.78 -10.69 -6.61
CA ILE A 425 -12.07 -10.89 -5.19
C ILE A 425 -12.49 -12.36 -5.02
N ASN A 426 -11.56 -13.17 -4.51
CA ASN A 426 -11.70 -14.63 -4.49
C ASN A 426 -12.53 -15.14 -3.33
N ASP A 427 -12.59 -14.40 -2.23
CA ASP A 427 -13.39 -14.74 -1.05
C ASP A 427 -13.68 -13.47 -0.23
N GLY A 428 -14.63 -13.53 0.69
CA GLY A 428 -14.87 -12.49 1.65
C GLY A 428 -16.31 -12.05 1.81
N PHE A 429 -16.48 -10.89 2.43
CA PHE A 429 -17.76 -10.29 2.74
C PHE A 429 -17.71 -8.78 2.51
N LEU A 430 -18.53 -8.30 1.58
CA LEU A 430 -18.67 -6.88 1.30
C LEU A 430 -20.03 -6.39 1.83
N GLN A 431 -20.01 -5.65 2.92
CA GLN A 431 -21.20 -5.04 3.49
C GLN A 431 -21.20 -3.54 3.23
N GLN A 432 -22.09 -3.11 2.38
CA GLN A 432 -22.39 -1.71 2.19
C GLN A 432 -23.54 -1.34 3.15
N LEU A 433 -23.19 -0.75 4.26
CA LEU A 433 -24.15 -0.10 5.17
C LEU A 433 -24.05 1.42 4.99
N ASN A 434 -24.41 1.90 3.82
CA ASN A 434 -24.56 3.32 3.61
C ASN A 434 -25.87 3.77 4.22
N THR A 435 -25.79 4.69 5.18
CA THR A 435 -26.97 5.39 5.69
C THR A 435 -26.69 6.89 5.67
N PRO A 436 -27.66 7.73 5.28
CA PRO A 436 -27.51 9.18 5.32
C PRO A 436 -27.14 9.69 6.72
N ALA A 437 -27.59 8.97 7.77
CA ALA A 437 -27.29 9.30 9.17
C ALA A 437 -25.77 9.25 9.49
N ARG A 438 -24.97 8.56 8.66
CA ARG A 438 -23.50 8.56 8.78
C ARG A 438 -22.83 9.60 7.88
N GLY A 439 -23.63 10.31 7.09
CA GLY A 439 -23.15 11.36 6.22
C GLY A 439 -22.36 10.86 5.00
N TRP A 440 -22.48 9.59 4.62
CA TRP A 440 -21.79 9.05 3.45
C TRP A 440 -22.59 9.29 2.16
N PRO A 441 -21.92 9.60 1.04
CA PRO A 441 -22.60 9.74 -0.23
C PRO A 441 -23.16 8.39 -0.70
N ALA A 442 -24.29 8.45 -1.41
CA ALA A 442 -24.84 7.30 -2.11
C ALA A 442 -23.97 6.99 -3.34
N GLU A 443 -23.21 5.93 -3.30
CA GLU A 443 -22.33 5.52 -4.40
C GLU A 443 -22.21 4.00 -4.50
N PRO A 444 -21.80 3.45 -5.66
CA PRO A 444 -21.60 2.02 -5.81
C PRO A 444 -20.45 1.50 -4.93
N THR A 445 -20.56 0.26 -4.43
CA THR A 445 -19.48 -0.41 -3.70
C THR A 445 -18.26 -0.65 -4.58
N ILE A 446 -18.50 -1.10 -5.82
CA ILE A 446 -17.49 -1.30 -6.86
C ILE A 446 -17.94 -0.52 -8.09
N GLU A 447 -17.08 0.35 -8.58
CA GLU A 447 -17.39 1.17 -9.76
C GLU A 447 -16.26 1.09 -10.77
N LEU A 448 -16.61 1.00 -12.06
CA LEU A 448 -15.73 1.35 -13.17
C LEU A 448 -16.29 2.60 -13.83
N ASP A 449 -15.51 3.67 -13.88
CA ASP A 449 -15.93 4.90 -14.55
C ASP A 449 -15.76 4.84 -16.08
N GLU A 450 -16.15 5.91 -16.75
CA GLU A 450 -16.11 6.02 -18.20
C GLU A 450 -14.70 6.10 -18.79
N THR A 451 -13.67 6.31 -17.98
CA THR A 451 -12.27 6.40 -18.43
C THR A 451 -11.62 5.03 -18.67
N ILE A 452 -12.20 3.97 -18.11
CA ILE A 452 -11.67 2.62 -18.24
C ILE A 452 -11.88 2.09 -19.66
N GLY A 453 -10.81 1.55 -20.25
CA GLY A 453 -10.78 1.03 -21.60
C GLY A 453 -11.15 -0.45 -21.72
N ALA A 454 -11.08 -0.94 -22.95
CA ALA A 454 -11.44 -2.32 -23.29
C ALA A 454 -10.49 -3.34 -22.65
N GLY A 455 -11.06 -4.50 -22.29
CA GLY A 455 -10.31 -5.59 -21.66
C GLY A 455 -10.37 -5.57 -20.13
N TRP A 456 -11.20 -4.71 -19.54
CA TRP A 456 -11.43 -4.75 -18.10
C TRP A 456 -12.08 -6.08 -17.67
N GLU A 457 -11.76 -6.52 -16.47
CA GLU A 457 -12.35 -7.71 -15.88
C GLU A 457 -12.63 -7.49 -14.39
N ILE A 458 -13.84 -7.87 -13.95
CA ILE A 458 -14.19 -7.99 -12.55
C ILE A 458 -14.62 -9.44 -12.29
N TYR A 459 -13.98 -10.08 -11.32
CA TYR A 459 -14.39 -11.37 -10.78
C TYR A 459 -14.77 -11.24 -9.32
N LEU A 460 -15.99 -11.58 -8.97
CA LEU A 460 -16.51 -11.53 -7.61
C LEU A 460 -16.89 -12.92 -7.13
N ASN A 461 -16.35 -13.32 -5.99
CA ASN A 461 -16.69 -14.57 -5.32
C ASN A 461 -16.92 -14.34 -3.81
N THR A 462 -17.60 -13.24 -3.46
CA THR A 462 -17.81 -12.75 -2.10
C THR A 462 -19.25 -12.85 -1.69
N GLU A 463 -19.51 -12.97 -0.40
CA GLU A 463 -20.85 -12.71 0.14
C GLU A 463 -21.07 -11.19 0.18
N ASN A 464 -22.28 -10.76 -0.13
CA ASN A 464 -22.68 -9.36 -0.08
C ASN A 464 -23.99 -9.19 0.66
N ASN A 465 -24.04 -8.18 1.50
CA ASN A 465 -25.26 -7.78 2.20
C ASN A 465 -25.48 -6.28 1.97
N ASP A 466 -26.45 -5.98 1.09
CA ASP A 466 -26.90 -4.61 0.84
C ASP A 466 -28.04 -4.27 1.78
N ASN A 467 -27.74 -3.56 2.84
CA ASN A 467 -28.75 -3.01 3.71
C ASN A 467 -28.72 -1.48 3.63
N HIS A 468 -29.32 -0.95 2.58
CA HIS A 468 -29.49 0.48 2.39
C HIS A 468 -30.79 0.93 3.04
N SER A 469 -30.71 1.87 3.96
CA SER A 469 -31.90 2.49 4.53
C SER A 469 -31.72 3.99 4.70
N GLY A 470 -32.76 4.74 4.35
CA GLY A 470 -32.83 6.17 4.63
C GLY A 470 -32.32 7.12 3.56
N TYR A 471 -31.98 6.62 2.37
CA TYR A 471 -31.75 7.46 1.20
C TYR A 471 -33.09 7.79 0.51
N ASP A 472 -33.15 8.94 -0.15
CA ASP A 472 -34.28 9.25 -1.03
C ASP A 472 -34.20 8.43 -2.33
N ALA A 473 -35.25 8.50 -3.15
CA ALA A 473 -35.32 7.68 -4.36
C ALA A 473 -34.23 8.01 -5.39
N GLU A 474 -33.75 9.25 -5.44
CA GLU A 474 -32.68 9.67 -6.36
C GLU A 474 -31.32 9.15 -5.88
N GLU A 475 -31.09 9.18 -4.58
CA GLU A 475 -29.87 8.64 -3.98
C GLU A 475 -29.84 7.12 -4.04
N GLU A 476 -30.98 6.44 -3.80
CA GLU A 476 -31.09 4.99 -3.96
C GLU A 476 -30.74 4.53 -5.38
N GLU A 477 -31.04 5.33 -6.39
CA GLU A 477 -30.62 5.00 -7.75
C GLU A 477 -29.08 5.00 -7.95
N LYS A 478 -28.32 5.66 -7.09
CA LYS A 478 -26.85 5.68 -7.15
C LYS A 478 -26.22 4.45 -6.50
N LEU A 479 -26.95 3.75 -5.63
CA LEU A 479 -26.47 2.59 -4.90
C LEU A 479 -26.45 1.33 -5.79
N ALA A 480 -25.34 0.61 -5.80
CA ALA A 480 -25.18 -0.68 -6.45
C ALA A 480 -24.00 -1.45 -5.84
N LEU A 481 -24.02 -2.77 -5.86
CA LEU A 481 -22.81 -3.55 -5.55
C LEU A 481 -21.75 -3.31 -6.62
N VAL A 482 -22.15 -3.38 -7.88
CA VAL A 482 -21.29 -3.13 -9.04
C VAL A 482 -21.98 -2.15 -9.98
N ALA A 483 -21.27 -1.08 -10.36
CA ALA A 483 -21.66 -0.18 -11.42
C ALA A 483 -20.53 -0.04 -12.44
N VAL A 484 -20.81 -0.39 -13.68
CA VAL A 484 -19.91 -0.21 -14.82
C VAL A 484 -20.47 0.88 -15.70
N LYS A 485 -19.79 2.02 -15.74
CA LYS A 485 -20.17 3.18 -16.55
C LYS A 485 -19.49 3.19 -17.92
N THR A 486 -18.29 2.59 -18.02
CA THR A 486 -17.62 2.48 -19.32
C THR A 486 -18.40 1.61 -20.29
N THR A 487 -18.51 2.09 -21.54
CA THR A 487 -19.08 1.32 -22.66
C THR A 487 -18.06 0.40 -23.33
N ALA A 488 -16.79 0.46 -22.89
CA ALA A 488 -15.73 -0.38 -23.43
C ALA A 488 -15.99 -1.88 -23.14
N ALA A 489 -15.55 -2.72 -24.06
CA ALA A 489 -15.70 -4.18 -23.93
C ALA A 489 -14.92 -4.71 -22.73
N GLY A 490 -15.56 -5.50 -21.91
CA GLY A 490 -15.00 -6.14 -20.73
C GLY A 490 -15.99 -7.08 -20.09
N THR A 491 -15.65 -7.66 -18.93
CA THR A 491 -16.47 -8.74 -18.39
C THR A 491 -16.58 -8.69 -16.87
N LEU A 492 -17.83 -8.77 -16.38
CA LEU A 492 -18.16 -9.03 -14.99
C LEU A 492 -18.47 -10.53 -14.81
N ASN A 493 -17.68 -11.24 -14.04
CA ASN A 493 -17.88 -12.64 -13.68
C ASN A 493 -18.29 -12.77 -12.20
N ILE A 494 -19.31 -13.56 -11.93
CA ILE A 494 -19.86 -13.81 -10.61
C ILE A 494 -19.62 -15.27 -10.21
N GLY A 495 -18.80 -15.48 -9.21
CA GLY A 495 -18.39 -16.79 -8.73
C GLY A 495 -19.43 -17.51 -7.86
N LYS A 496 -19.17 -18.77 -7.53
CA LYS A 496 -20.09 -19.69 -6.84
C LYS A 496 -20.47 -19.27 -5.42
N ARG A 497 -19.59 -18.56 -4.71
CA ARG A 497 -19.82 -18.15 -3.32
C ARG A 497 -20.59 -16.84 -3.22
N CYS A 498 -20.71 -16.11 -4.31
CA CYS A 498 -21.38 -14.83 -4.31
C CYS A 498 -22.83 -14.97 -3.81
N LYS A 499 -23.13 -14.27 -2.72
CA LYS A 499 -24.49 -14.10 -2.23
C LYS A 499 -24.91 -12.69 -2.55
N LEU A 500 -25.65 -12.53 -3.64
CA LEU A 500 -26.14 -11.21 -4.06
C LEU A 500 -27.54 -11.03 -3.46
N GLU A 501 -27.63 -10.23 -2.42
CA GLU A 501 -28.91 -9.85 -1.83
C GLU A 501 -29.13 -8.36 -2.07
N GLY A 502 -30.15 -8.02 -2.81
CA GLY A 502 -30.60 -6.65 -3.01
C GLY A 502 -31.97 -6.42 -2.40
N ASN A 503 -32.25 -5.19 -2.02
CA ASN A 503 -33.59 -4.75 -1.73
C ASN A 503 -34.46 -4.93 -2.99
N THR A 504 -35.73 -5.23 -2.83
CA THR A 504 -36.67 -5.49 -3.96
C THR A 504 -36.84 -4.28 -4.89
N THR A 505 -36.41 -3.09 -4.50
CA THR A 505 -36.51 -1.85 -5.28
C THR A 505 -35.21 -1.46 -5.99
N ASN A 506 -34.03 -1.92 -5.56
CA ASN A 506 -32.74 -1.42 -6.05
C ASN A 506 -32.02 -2.42 -6.96
N TYR A 507 -31.22 -1.87 -7.89
CA TYR A 507 -30.38 -2.69 -8.77
C TYR A 507 -29.05 -2.98 -8.09
N VAL A 508 -28.79 -4.27 -7.88
CA VAL A 508 -27.52 -4.72 -7.29
C VAL A 508 -26.37 -4.61 -8.28
N ILE A 509 -26.68 -4.73 -9.57
CA ILE A 509 -25.68 -4.65 -10.64
C ILE A 509 -26.19 -3.68 -11.72
N ARG A 510 -25.32 -2.77 -12.14
CA ARG A 510 -25.52 -1.86 -13.28
C ARG A 510 -24.40 -2.05 -14.27
N LEU A 511 -24.73 -2.32 -15.51
CA LEU A 511 -23.77 -2.50 -16.61
C LEU A 511 -24.13 -1.54 -17.73
N ALA A 512 -23.14 -1.12 -18.51
CA ALA A 512 -23.42 -0.33 -19.68
C ALA A 512 -24.17 -1.14 -20.74
N SER A 513 -23.79 -2.41 -20.97
CA SER A 513 -24.47 -3.28 -21.91
C SER A 513 -24.57 -4.74 -21.44
N LYS A 514 -25.41 -5.54 -22.13
CA LYS A 514 -25.61 -6.97 -21.83
C LYS A 514 -24.36 -7.82 -22.05
N GLU A 515 -23.54 -7.44 -23.02
CA GLU A 515 -22.32 -8.14 -23.41
C GLU A 515 -21.26 -8.10 -22.29
N GLN A 516 -21.35 -7.13 -21.38
CA GLN A 516 -20.45 -7.00 -20.24
C GLN A 516 -20.71 -8.00 -19.12
N LEU A 517 -21.87 -8.68 -19.12
CA LEU A 517 -22.14 -9.74 -18.16
C LEU A 517 -21.55 -11.06 -18.65
N GLY A 518 -20.52 -11.54 -17.94
CA GLY A 518 -19.85 -12.80 -18.20
C GLY A 518 -20.55 -14.00 -17.54
N THR A 519 -19.74 -14.85 -16.92
CA THR A 519 -20.22 -16.05 -16.24
C THR A 519 -20.89 -15.71 -14.91
N VAL A 520 -22.06 -16.29 -14.64
CA VAL A 520 -22.76 -16.18 -13.35
C VAL A 520 -22.93 -17.58 -12.77
N GLU A 521 -22.13 -17.93 -11.77
CA GLU A 521 -22.10 -19.26 -11.14
C GLU A 521 -22.76 -19.31 -9.77
N THR A 522 -23.22 -18.17 -9.23
CA THR A 522 -23.75 -18.12 -7.86
C THR A 522 -24.92 -19.08 -7.63
N ARG A 523 -24.91 -19.72 -6.47
CA ARG A 523 -25.95 -20.64 -5.99
C ARG A 523 -26.71 -20.10 -4.78
N LYS A 524 -26.27 -18.96 -4.22
CA LYS A 524 -26.79 -18.40 -2.96
C LYS A 524 -27.64 -17.13 -3.12
N THR A 525 -27.88 -16.70 -4.34
CA THR A 525 -28.61 -15.47 -4.62
C THR A 525 -30.11 -15.69 -4.57
N ASN A 526 -30.78 -15.06 -3.61
CA ASN A 526 -32.26 -15.12 -3.55
C ASN A 526 -32.88 -14.29 -4.66
N PHE A 527 -32.33 -13.10 -4.93
CA PHE A 527 -32.78 -12.22 -6.00
C PHE A 527 -31.70 -11.20 -6.33
N CYS A 528 -31.43 -11.00 -7.62
CA CYS A 528 -30.53 -9.93 -8.09
C CYS A 528 -31.14 -9.25 -9.31
N ARG A 529 -31.23 -7.92 -9.27
CA ARG A 529 -31.60 -7.10 -10.43
C ARG A 529 -30.36 -6.58 -11.11
N ILE A 530 -30.40 -6.62 -12.45
CA ILE A 530 -29.38 -6.04 -13.31
C ILE A 530 -30.06 -5.01 -14.20
N ARG A 531 -29.49 -3.80 -14.25
CA ARG A 531 -29.90 -2.75 -15.20
C ARG A 531 -28.81 -2.57 -16.23
N TYR A 532 -29.21 -2.44 -17.49
CA TYR A 532 -28.34 -2.06 -18.59
C TYR A 532 -28.65 -0.63 -18.98
N THR A 533 -27.61 0.20 -19.13
CA THR A 533 -27.82 1.64 -19.34
C THR A 533 -27.90 2.02 -20.80
N ASP A 534 -27.41 1.17 -21.73
CA ASP A 534 -27.45 1.39 -23.17
C ASP A 534 -28.87 1.41 -23.75
N ASP A 535 -29.73 0.48 -23.30
CA ASP A 535 -31.09 0.33 -23.80
C ASP A 535 -32.17 0.46 -22.70
N GLY A 536 -31.74 0.74 -21.45
CA GLY A 536 -32.64 0.79 -20.28
C GLY A 536 -33.27 -0.55 -19.91
N SER A 537 -32.87 -1.64 -20.55
CA SER A 537 -33.41 -2.95 -20.27
C SER A 537 -32.98 -3.47 -18.90
N GLN A 538 -33.73 -4.40 -18.39
CA GLN A 538 -33.52 -5.01 -17.09
C GLN A 538 -33.51 -6.52 -17.21
N SER A 539 -32.66 -7.18 -16.45
CA SER A 539 -32.74 -8.61 -16.23
C SER A 539 -32.67 -8.90 -14.74
N SER A 540 -33.18 -10.07 -14.36
CA SER A 540 -33.05 -10.55 -13.01
C SER A 540 -32.67 -12.02 -13.01
N PHE A 541 -31.92 -12.45 -12.02
CA PHE A 541 -31.77 -13.88 -11.75
C PHE A 541 -32.07 -14.17 -10.29
N SER A 542 -32.67 -15.30 -10.06
CA SER A 542 -33.06 -15.75 -8.74
C SER A 542 -32.82 -17.25 -8.65
N LEU A 543 -32.55 -17.74 -7.45
CA LEU A 543 -32.54 -19.18 -7.18
C LEU A 543 -33.96 -19.78 -7.19
N ARG A 544 -34.97 -18.92 -7.04
CA ARG A 544 -36.36 -19.37 -7.18
C ARG A 544 -36.63 -19.71 -8.64
N GLU A 545 -37.36 -20.78 -8.83
CA GLU A 545 -37.88 -21.18 -10.13
C GLU A 545 -38.66 -20.00 -10.72
N ALA A 546 -38.08 -19.36 -11.75
CA ALA A 546 -38.80 -18.31 -12.46
C ALA A 546 -39.93 -18.99 -13.26
N ALA A 547 -41.16 -18.64 -12.95
CA ALA A 547 -42.28 -19.10 -13.73
C ALA A 547 -42.08 -18.65 -15.18
N HIS A 548 -42.04 -19.59 -16.09
CA HIS A 548 -41.98 -19.27 -17.50
C HIS A 548 -43.30 -18.60 -17.93
N PRO A 549 -43.24 -17.53 -18.73
CA PRO A 549 -44.44 -16.80 -19.14
C PRO A 549 -45.46 -17.64 -19.90
N LEU A 550 -45.14 -18.87 -20.23
CA LEU A 550 -45.96 -19.77 -21.03
C LEU A 550 -46.65 -20.88 -20.20
N ASN A 551 -46.73 -20.74 -18.90
CA ASN A 551 -47.46 -21.71 -18.07
C ASN A 551 -48.92 -21.77 -18.51
N GLY A 552 -49.36 -22.96 -18.86
CA GLY A 552 -50.73 -23.22 -19.32
C GLY A 552 -51.00 -22.88 -20.79
N THR A 553 -49.99 -22.56 -21.59
CA THR A 553 -50.13 -22.26 -23.02
C THR A 553 -50.10 -23.52 -23.89
N VAL A 554 -50.92 -23.55 -24.94
CA VAL A 554 -50.84 -24.57 -25.99
C VAL A 554 -49.62 -24.26 -26.87
N VAL A 555 -48.73 -25.23 -27.01
CA VAL A 555 -47.53 -25.09 -27.84
C VAL A 555 -47.89 -25.39 -29.29
N GLY A 556 -47.69 -24.42 -30.14
CA GLY A 556 -47.78 -24.57 -31.58
C GLY A 556 -46.54 -25.23 -32.19
N ASN A 557 -46.71 -25.83 -33.38
CA ASN A 557 -45.60 -26.35 -34.16
C ASN A 557 -44.59 -25.20 -34.48
N GLY A 558 -43.30 -25.42 -34.19
CA GLY A 558 -42.27 -24.46 -34.44
C GLY A 558 -42.06 -23.40 -33.34
N SER A 559 -42.73 -23.54 -32.18
CA SER A 559 -42.49 -22.63 -31.05
C SER A 559 -41.06 -22.77 -30.53
N THR A 560 -40.32 -21.67 -30.51
CA THR A 560 -38.91 -21.62 -30.10
C THR A 560 -38.72 -20.73 -28.88
N TYR A 561 -37.94 -21.19 -27.95
CA TYR A 561 -37.56 -20.44 -26.74
C TYR A 561 -36.07 -20.40 -26.62
N GLN A 562 -35.54 -19.21 -26.50
CA GLN A 562 -34.11 -18.99 -26.29
C GLN A 562 -33.83 -18.86 -24.80
N TYR A 563 -32.78 -19.54 -24.33
CA TYR A 563 -32.35 -19.45 -22.93
C TYR A 563 -31.70 -18.09 -22.70
N PRO A 564 -32.28 -17.22 -21.87
CA PRO A 564 -31.84 -15.82 -21.78
C PRO A 564 -30.70 -15.58 -20.76
N TYR A 565 -30.29 -16.59 -20.03
CA TYR A 565 -29.37 -16.42 -18.91
C TYR A 565 -27.98 -16.89 -19.27
N ARG A 566 -26.97 -16.11 -18.91
CA ARG A 566 -25.53 -16.40 -19.20
C ARG A 566 -24.94 -17.54 -18.36
N ARG A 567 -25.60 -17.97 -17.28
CA ARG A 567 -25.20 -19.16 -16.54
C ARG A 567 -25.86 -20.42 -17.13
N PRO A 568 -25.16 -21.55 -17.09
CA PRO A 568 -25.80 -22.82 -17.43
C PRO A 568 -27.00 -23.10 -16.52
N GLY A 569 -28.04 -23.62 -17.07
CA GLY A 569 -29.25 -23.95 -16.33
C GLY A 569 -30.00 -25.09 -16.96
N ARG A 570 -31.08 -25.48 -16.32
CA ARG A 570 -31.98 -26.53 -16.80
C ARG A 570 -33.32 -25.93 -17.11
N TYR A 571 -33.85 -26.32 -18.25
CA TYR A 571 -35.22 -26.06 -18.62
C TYR A 571 -36.05 -27.29 -18.25
N PHE A 572 -36.94 -27.15 -17.28
CA PHE A 572 -37.90 -28.17 -16.92
C PHE A 572 -39.26 -27.81 -17.50
N VAL A 573 -39.83 -28.72 -18.22
CA VAL A 573 -41.18 -28.57 -18.77
C VAL A 573 -41.96 -29.85 -18.59
N SER A 574 -43.21 -29.69 -18.20
CA SER A 574 -44.20 -30.76 -18.23
C SER A 574 -45.11 -30.50 -19.42
N LEU A 575 -45.17 -31.44 -20.33
CA LEU A 575 -46.08 -31.34 -21.48
C LEU A 575 -47.16 -32.43 -21.42
N THR A 576 -48.36 -32.06 -21.81
CA THR A 576 -49.47 -32.95 -21.85
C THR A 576 -49.96 -33.17 -23.29
N ILE A 577 -49.95 -34.42 -23.74
CA ILE A 577 -50.55 -34.84 -25.02
C ILE A 577 -51.97 -35.28 -24.74
N PRO A 578 -52.96 -34.71 -25.44
CA PRO A 578 -54.36 -35.06 -25.23
C PRO A 578 -54.65 -36.47 -25.66
N SER A 579 -55.71 -37.08 -25.10
CA SER A 579 -56.18 -38.43 -25.43
C SER A 579 -56.65 -38.56 -26.87
N SER A 580 -56.96 -37.44 -27.55
CA SER A 580 -57.26 -37.38 -28.97
C SER A 580 -56.09 -37.70 -29.90
N GLY A 581 -54.93 -37.94 -29.35
CA GLY A 581 -53.69 -38.20 -30.08
C GLY A 581 -52.89 -36.93 -30.43
N GLY A 582 -51.71 -37.17 -30.94
CA GLY A 582 -50.74 -36.15 -31.33
C GLY A 582 -49.32 -36.60 -31.00
N SER A 583 -48.30 -35.88 -31.46
CA SER A 583 -46.93 -36.12 -31.05
C SER A 583 -46.24 -34.81 -30.75
N CYS A 584 -45.26 -34.85 -29.87
CA CYS A 584 -44.39 -33.74 -29.60
C CYS A 584 -42.92 -34.18 -29.65
N SER A 585 -42.12 -33.37 -30.33
CA SER A 585 -40.66 -33.49 -30.30
C SER A 585 -40.09 -32.17 -29.73
N VAL A 586 -39.18 -32.32 -28.79
CA VAL A 586 -38.42 -31.20 -28.21
C VAL A 586 -37.00 -31.35 -28.69
N SER A 587 -36.49 -30.34 -29.33
CA SER A 587 -35.08 -30.28 -29.79
C SER A 587 -34.34 -29.13 -29.15
N LYS A 588 -33.03 -29.34 -28.91
CA LYS A 588 -32.07 -28.35 -28.45
C LYS A 588 -31.16 -28.02 -29.63
N ASN A 589 -31.13 -26.76 -30.04
CA ASN A 589 -30.31 -26.30 -31.18
C ASN A 589 -30.47 -27.22 -32.41
N GLY A 590 -31.67 -27.64 -32.68
CA GLY A 590 -31.99 -28.53 -33.81
C GLY A 590 -31.77 -30.03 -33.58
N MET A 591 -31.18 -30.44 -32.45
CA MET A 591 -31.03 -31.86 -32.10
C MET A 591 -32.18 -32.32 -31.21
N PRO A 592 -32.89 -33.42 -31.54
CA PRO A 592 -33.98 -33.93 -30.73
C PRO A 592 -33.47 -34.44 -29.38
N VAL A 593 -34.05 -33.95 -28.29
CA VAL A 593 -33.75 -34.36 -26.89
C VAL A 593 -34.88 -35.18 -26.28
N PHE A 594 -36.08 -35.04 -26.83
CA PHE A 594 -37.24 -35.78 -26.41
C PHE A 594 -38.25 -35.90 -27.56
N GLN A 595 -38.87 -37.05 -27.68
CA GLN A 595 -39.97 -37.27 -28.62
C GLN A 595 -40.95 -38.28 -28.04
N THR A 596 -42.24 -37.98 -28.16
CA THR A 596 -43.29 -38.88 -27.74
C THR A 596 -44.60 -38.70 -28.52
N ASN A 597 -45.37 -39.79 -28.71
CA ASN A 597 -46.69 -39.75 -29.25
C ASN A 597 -47.73 -40.40 -28.27
N VAL A 598 -47.29 -40.70 -27.07
CA VAL A 598 -48.11 -41.32 -26.03
C VAL A 598 -48.97 -40.25 -25.35
N PRO A 599 -50.28 -40.38 -25.31
CA PRO A 599 -51.17 -39.50 -24.54
C PRO A 599 -50.81 -39.54 -23.06
N GLY A 600 -50.81 -38.34 -22.41
CA GLY A 600 -50.50 -38.21 -21.01
C GLY A 600 -49.55 -37.07 -20.75
N THR A 601 -49.16 -36.90 -19.49
CA THR A 601 -48.24 -35.86 -19.07
C THR A 601 -46.78 -36.37 -18.97
N HIS A 602 -45.87 -35.71 -19.66
CA HIS A 602 -44.47 -36.07 -19.74
C HIS A 602 -43.59 -34.93 -19.17
N GLY A 603 -42.70 -35.26 -18.28
CA GLY A 603 -41.71 -34.33 -17.75
C GLY A 603 -40.39 -34.36 -18.55
N ILE A 604 -39.92 -33.24 -18.97
CA ILE A 604 -38.70 -33.09 -19.77
C ILE A 604 -37.74 -32.17 -19.06
N LEU A 605 -36.46 -32.53 -19.04
CA LEU A 605 -35.38 -31.73 -18.48
C LEU A 605 -34.31 -31.54 -19.56
N VAL A 606 -33.99 -30.29 -19.87
CA VAL A 606 -33.00 -29.94 -20.90
C VAL A 606 -31.94 -29.00 -20.31
N ASP A 607 -30.68 -29.41 -20.37
CA ASP A 607 -29.56 -28.56 -19.97
C ASP A 607 -29.27 -27.53 -21.05
N LEU A 608 -29.21 -26.25 -20.65
CA LEU A 608 -29.06 -25.11 -21.56
C LEU A 608 -27.93 -24.20 -21.15
N LYS A 609 -27.23 -23.69 -22.17
CA LYS A 609 -26.28 -22.60 -22.07
C LYS A 609 -26.87 -21.30 -22.64
N PHE A 610 -26.25 -20.18 -22.40
CA PHE A 610 -26.68 -18.87 -22.92
C PHE A 610 -26.95 -18.93 -24.43
N GLN A 611 -28.09 -18.38 -24.85
CA GLN A 611 -28.59 -18.33 -26.23
C GLN A 611 -28.93 -19.68 -26.88
N GLU A 612 -28.75 -20.81 -26.20
CA GLU A 612 -29.26 -22.09 -26.72
C GLU A 612 -30.78 -22.07 -26.79
N GLN A 613 -31.30 -22.72 -27.81
CA GLN A 613 -32.74 -22.73 -28.12
C GLN A 613 -33.38 -24.09 -27.86
N VAL A 614 -34.60 -24.03 -27.35
CA VAL A 614 -35.48 -25.17 -27.28
C VAL A 614 -36.60 -24.96 -28.29
N LEU A 615 -36.74 -25.88 -29.21
CA LEU A 615 -37.77 -25.89 -30.24
C LEU A 615 -38.78 -27.01 -29.98
N PHE A 616 -40.04 -26.67 -29.99
CA PHE A 616 -41.14 -27.61 -29.91
C PHE A 616 -41.70 -27.85 -31.30
N THR A 617 -41.78 -29.13 -31.68
CA THR A 617 -42.44 -29.54 -32.93
C THR A 617 -43.60 -30.45 -32.58
N THR A 618 -44.78 -30.07 -33.00
CA THR A 618 -46.02 -30.84 -32.71
C THR A 618 -46.67 -31.29 -34.02
N THR A 619 -47.18 -32.52 -34.04
CA THR A 619 -47.90 -33.05 -35.19
C THR A 619 -49.22 -33.72 -34.74
N GLY A 620 -50.27 -33.45 -35.49
CA GLY A 620 -51.60 -34.14 -35.31
C GLY A 620 -52.32 -33.74 -34.02
N GLY A 621 -53.49 -33.15 -34.14
CA GLY A 621 -54.41 -32.87 -33.03
C GLY A 621 -54.15 -31.50 -32.35
N SER A 622 -55.22 -30.90 -31.88
CA SER A 622 -55.20 -29.65 -31.16
C SER A 622 -54.72 -29.88 -29.72
N GLY A 623 -53.55 -29.27 -29.37
CA GLY A 623 -53.28 -28.90 -28.01
C GLY A 623 -52.31 -29.74 -27.21
N VAL A 624 -51.03 -29.77 -27.59
CA VAL A 624 -49.99 -30.08 -26.61
C VAL A 624 -49.85 -28.89 -25.66
N THR A 625 -50.19 -29.10 -24.39
CA THR A 625 -50.16 -28.04 -23.37
C THR A 625 -48.87 -28.12 -22.56
N LEU A 626 -48.19 -26.99 -22.42
CA LEU A 626 -47.09 -26.87 -21.47
C LEU A 626 -47.64 -26.53 -20.08
N THR A 627 -47.32 -27.38 -19.11
CA THR A 627 -47.65 -27.19 -17.71
C THR A 627 -46.35 -26.95 -16.92
N ASN A 628 -46.31 -25.90 -16.13
CA ASN A 628 -45.17 -25.55 -15.26
C ASN A 628 -43.82 -25.53 -15.98
N PRO A 629 -43.65 -24.88 -17.13
CA PRO A 629 -42.32 -24.69 -17.67
C PRO A 629 -41.50 -23.78 -16.73
N GLN A 630 -40.37 -24.27 -16.34
CA GLN A 630 -39.51 -23.59 -15.36
C GLN A 630 -38.07 -23.61 -15.82
N TRP A 631 -37.39 -22.46 -15.63
CA TRP A 631 -35.96 -22.39 -15.73
C TRP A 631 -35.36 -22.73 -14.36
N ARG A 632 -34.62 -23.83 -14.25
CA ARG A 632 -33.91 -24.20 -13.01
C ARG A 632 -32.44 -23.89 -13.16
N PHE A 633 -31.93 -23.05 -12.28
CA PHE A 633 -30.55 -22.64 -12.29
C PHE A 633 -29.68 -23.49 -11.38
N GLY A 634 -28.55 -24.01 -11.93
CA GLY A 634 -27.44 -24.52 -11.14
C GLY A 634 -27.73 -25.69 -10.22
N LEU A 635 -28.68 -26.58 -10.61
CA LEU A 635 -28.76 -27.88 -9.96
C LEU A 635 -27.66 -28.76 -10.54
N GLU A 636 -26.66 -29.09 -9.74
CA GLU A 636 -25.83 -30.24 -9.99
C GLU A 636 -26.69 -31.48 -9.84
N ALA A 637 -26.41 -32.44 -10.72
CA ALA A 637 -26.99 -33.77 -10.64
C ALA A 637 -26.58 -34.49 -9.35
#